data_1c53f8964fe6d688598e8f8d9143a213
#
_entry.id   1c53f8964fe6d688598e8f8d9143a213
#
_cell.length_a   1.000
_cell.length_b   1.000
_cell.length_c   1.000
_cell.angle_alpha   90.00
_cell.angle_beta   90.00
_cell.angle_gamma   90.00
#
_symmetry.space_group_name_H-M   'P 1'
#
loop_
_entity.id
_entity.type
_entity.pdbx_description
1 polymer ?
#
loop_
_entity_poly.entity_id
_entity_poly.type
_entity_poly.pdbx_seq_one_letter_code
_entity_poly.pdbx_strand_id
1 'polypeptide(L)'
;IDSKQNLADDKRFSFINSNFKHLKKYLNYYDVYKVNGIIADFGVSSHQLDLPSRGFSIMKEGPLDMRMNKASDLTAESIVNSYGEKRLYKILREYGQVSQAKKIVNKIVSNRKIKPIKSTTDLVKVVENSISKISKYKILAKIFQSIRIEVNNELEVIKQLLLQASELVKIKGRIVCISYHSLEDRLIKNFIRSGSFDNRDNRDFYGNIQKPFKKIGGLIMPDDNEIKKNK
;
A
#
# COMPACT_ATOMS: atom_id res chain seq x y z
N ILE A 1 8.31 -14.64 -8.42
CA ILE A 1 8.75 -15.93 -8.99
C ILE A 1 9.37 -15.66 -10.36
N ASP A 2 8.72 -14.90 -11.24
CA ASP A 2 9.20 -14.63 -12.60
C ASP A 2 10.54 -13.90 -12.65
N SER A 3 10.75 -12.90 -11.78
CA SER A 3 12.03 -12.18 -11.71
C SER A 3 13.20 -13.07 -11.35
N LYS A 4 12.99 -14.07 -10.47
CA LYS A 4 14.02 -15.03 -10.11
C LYS A 4 14.40 -15.94 -11.28
N GLN A 5 13.40 -16.36 -12.07
CA GLN A 5 13.62 -17.20 -13.25
C GLN A 5 14.27 -16.44 -14.40
N ASN A 6 13.80 -15.20 -14.66
CA ASN A 6 14.27 -14.41 -15.80
C ASN A 6 15.68 -13.82 -15.60
N LEU A 7 16.17 -13.69 -14.37
CA LEU A 7 17.46 -13.07 -14.05
C LEU A 7 18.39 -14.00 -13.26
N ALA A 8 18.10 -15.31 -13.23
CA ALA A 8 18.87 -16.27 -12.44
C ALA A 8 20.35 -16.33 -12.82
N ASP A 9 20.68 -16.11 -14.10
CA ASP A 9 22.03 -16.19 -14.63
C ASP A 9 22.82 -14.87 -14.57
N ASP A 10 22.16 -13.76 -14.19
CA ASP A 10 22.83 -12.47 -14.07
C ASP A 10 23.49 -12.32 -12.69
N LYS A 11 24.81 -12.42 -12.66
CA LYS A 11 25.63 -12.29 -11.42
C LYS A 11 25.46 -10.94 -10.70
N ARG A 12 24.93 -9.91 -11.37
CA ARG A 12 24.64 -8.59 -10.80
C ARG A 12 23.31 -8.57 -10.04
N PHE A 13 22.47 -9.61 -10.20
CA PHE A 13 21.14 -9.72 -9.62
C PHE A 13 21.15 -10.59 -8.38
N SER A 14 20.61 -10.06 -7.28
CA SER A 14 20.36 -10.79 -6.04
C SER A 14 18.89 -10.71 -5.68
N PHE A 15 18.19 -11.84 -5.68
CA PHE A 15 16.78 -11.92 -5.34
C PHE A 15 16.58 -12.12 -3.83
N ILE A 16 15.83 -11.22 -3.21
CA ILE A 16 15.47 -11.29 -1.78
C ILE A 16 13.95 -11.34 -1.66
N ASN A 17 13.42 -12.49 -1.28
CA ASN A 17 11.98 -12.64 -1.03
C ASN A 17 11.60 -12.14 0.37
N SER A 18 11.52 -10.82 0.51
CA SER A 18 11.19 -10.18 1.79
C SER A 18 10.44 -8.87 1.58
N ASN A 19 9.83 -8.38 2.67
CA ASN A 19 9.23 -7.06 2.66
C ASN A 19 10.32 -5.99 2.67
N PHE A 20 10.18 -4.95 1.84
CA PHE A 20 11.14 -3.86 1.71
C PHE A 20 11.32 -3.01 2.98
N LYS A 21 10.46 -3.15 3.98
CA LYS A 21 10.69 -2.59 5.33
C LYS A 21 11.97 -3.14 5.99
N HIS A 22 12.54 -4.21 5.47
CA HIS A 22 13.79 -4.81 5.95
C HIS A 22 14.99 -4.54 5.02
N LEU A 23 14.87 -3.57 4.09
CA LEU A 23 15.88 -3.29 3.07
C LEU A 23 17.29 -3.14 3.66
N LYS A 24 17.45 -2.29 4.67
CA LYS A 24 18.75 -2.05 5.32
C LYS A 24 19.35 -3.31 5.92
N LYS A 25 18.51 -4.15 6.55
CA LYS A 25 18.97 -5.43 7.14
C LYS A 25 19.55 -6.35 6.08
N TYR A 26 18.88 -6.50 4.94
CA TYR A 26 19.36 -7.36 3.87
C TYR A 26 20.57 -6.80 3.14
N LEU A 27 20.62 -5.50 2.89
CA LEU A 27 21.80 -4.87 2.31
C LEU A 27 23.02 -5.07 3.22
N ASN A 28 22.88 -4.85 4.52
CA ASN A 28 23.97 -5.11 5.48
C ASN A 28 24.41 -6.59 5.51
N TYR A 29 23.49 -7.52 5.34
CA TYR A 29 23.81 -8.96 5.25
C TYR A 29 24.69 -9.29 4.03
N TYR A 30 24.56 -8.49 2.95
CA TYR A 30 25.40 -8.60 1.75
C TYR A 30 26.58 -7.61 1.74
N ASP A 31 26.92 -7.03 2.90
CA ASP A 31 27.98 -6.02 3.04
C ASP A 31 27.81 -4.78 2.15
N VAL A 32 26.56 -4.46 1.81
CA VAL A 32 26.19 -3.28 1.03
C VAL A 32 25.66 -2.19 1.96
N TYR A 33 26.47 -1.22 2.29
CA TYR A 33 26.12 -0.14 3.23
C TYR A 33 25.54 1.09 2.56
N LYS A 34 25.79 1.28 1.27
CA LYS A 34 25.29 2.41 0.48
C LYS A 34 24.98 2.01 -0.95
N VAL A 35 23.89 2.56 -1.50
CA VAL A 35 23.43 2.31 -2.87
C VAL A 35 23.41 3.62 -3.69
N ASN A 36 23.53 3.50 -5.00
CA ASN A 36 23.44 4.65 -5.91
C ASN A 36 22.00 5.08 -6.16
N GLY A 37 21.04 4.15 -6.04
CA GLY A 37 19.62 4.45 -6.22
C GLY A 37 18.72 3.37 -5.67
N ILE A 38 17.44 3.75 -5.47
CA ILE A 38 16.35 2.86 -5.06
C ILE A 38 15.18 3.15 -6.00
N ILE A 39 14.60 2.10 -6.59
CA ILE A 39 13.30 2.15 -7.27
C ILE A 39 12.32 1.37 -6.41
N ALA A 40 11.24 2.01 -6.02
CA ALA A 40 10.19 1.41 -5.20
C ALA A 40 8.84 1.52 -5.91
N ASP A 41 8.26 0.37 -6.23
CA ASP A 41 6.93 0.22 -6.82
C ASP A 41 5.98 -0.25 -5.71
N PHE A 42 5.03 0.62 -5.31
CA PHE A 42 4.14 0.36 -4.18
C PHE A 42 2.86 -0.33 -4.63
N GLY A 43 2.12 -0.89 -3.66
CA GLY A 43 0.84 -1.51 -3.90
C GLY A 43 0.93 -3.00 -4.27
N VAL A 44 -0.10 -3.47 -4.96
CA VAL A 44 -0.27 -4.88 -5.33
C VAL A 44 0.09 -5.11 -6.79
N SER A 45 0.65 -6.27 -7.11
CA SER A 45 0.90 -6.66 -8.49
C SER A 45 -0.40 -7.05 -9.20
N SER A 46 -0.42 -6.92 -10.55
CA SER A 46 -1.53 -7.41 -11.39
C SER A 46 -1.82 -8.90 -11.12
N HIS A 47 -0.80 -9.72 -10.96
CA HIS A 47 -0.95 -11.14 -10.59
C HIS A 47 -1.74 -11.34 -9.28
N GLN A 48 -1.53 -10.50 -8.25
CA GLN A 48 -2.30 -10.57 -7.01
C GLN A 48 -3.75 -10.16 -7.19
N LEU A 49 -4.04 -9.18 -8.07
CA LEU A 49 -5.39 -8.76 -8.41
C LEU A 49 -6.13 -9.80 -9.26
N ASP A 50 -5.40 -10.49 -10.13
CA ASP A 50 -5.98 -11.44 -11.09
C ASP A 50 -6.33 -12.78 -10.47
N LEU A 51 -5.65 -13.19 -9.41
CA LEU A 51 -5.92 -14.44 -8.71
C LEU A 51 -7.07 -14.31 -7.70
N PRO A 52 -8.25 -14.94 -7.94
CA PRO A 52 -9.39 -14.89 -7.03
C PRO A 52 -9.05 -15.35 -5.61
N SER A 53 -8.19 -16.37 -5.48
CA SER A 53 -7.76 -16.95 -4.20
C SER A 53 -6.97 -15.97 -3.30
N ARG A 54 -6.59 -14.80 -3.81
CA ARG A 54 -5.90 -13.76 -3.05
C ARG A 54 -6.82 -12.74 -2.41
N GLY A 55 -8.09 -12.64 -2.85
CA GLY A 55 -9.12 -11.79 -2.27
C GLY A 55 -8.95 -10.28 -2.49
N PHE A 56 -8.14 -9.84 -3.45
CA PHE A 56 -7.95 -8.41 -3.76
C PHE A 56 -9.01 -7.84 -4.71
N SER A 57 -9.61 -8.68 -5.55
CA SER A 57 -10.54 -8.25 -6.59
C SER A 57 -11.94 -8.03 -6.05
N ILE A 58 -12.56 -6.90 -6.42
CA ILE A 58 -13.99 -6.63 -6.18
C ILE A 58 -14.90 -7.35 -7.19
N MET A 59 -14.35 -7.82 -8.31
CA MET A 59 -15.10 -8.44 -9.41
C MET A 59 -15.07 -9.96 -9.39
N LYS A 60 -14.03 -10.54 -8.79
CA LYS A 60 -13.81 -11.99 -8.75
C LYS A 60 -14.12 -12.50 -7.35
N GLU A 61 -14.89 -13.60 -7.28
CA GLU A 61 -15.18 -14.25 -6.00
C GLU A 61 -13.94 -14.97 -5.47
N GLY A 62 -13.64 -14.77 -4.22
CA GLY A 62 -12.54 -15.42 -3.52
C GLY A 62 -12.60 -15.20 -2.01
N PRO A 63 -11.74 -15.89 -1.22
CA PRO A 63 -11.66 -15.68 0.21
C PRO A 63 -11.30 -14.22 0.51
N LEU A 64 -11.82 -13.68 1.59
CA LEU A 64 -11.53 -12.30 2.00
C LEU A 64 -10.18 -12.24 2.73
N ASP A 65 -9.09 -12.50 1.97
CA ASP A 65 -7.71 -12.61 2.49
C ASP A 65 -6.95 -11.28 2.45
N MET A 66 -6.63 -10.77 1.27
CA MET A 66 -5.89 -9.54 0.98
C MET A 66 -4.46 -9.46 1.55
N ARG A 67 -3.87 -10.54 2.05
CA ARG A 67 -2.48 -10.53 2.50
C ARG A 67 -1.50 -10.54 1.33
N MET A 68 -0.57 -9.62 1.28
CA MET A 68 0.57 -9.68 0.36
C MET A 68 1.51 -10.82 0.76
N ASN A 69 1.81 -10.93 2.04
CA ASN A 69 2.55 -12.05 2.62
C ASN A 69 1.59 -13.06 3.26
N LYS A 70 1.46 -14.25 2.68
CA LYS A 70 0.58 -15.32 3.19
C LYS A 70 0.95 -15.85 4.59
N ALA A 71 2.17 -15.62 5.04
CA ALA A 71 2.60 -16.00 6.38
C ALA A 71 2.15 -15.02 7.49
N SER A 72 1.54 -13.88 7.13
CA SER A 72 0.95 -12.96 8.12
C SER A 72 -0.36 -13.53 8.65
N ASP A 73 -0.67 -13.25 9.93
CA ASP A 73 -1.91 -13.75 10.57
C ASP A 73 -3.13 -12.90 10.24
N LEU A 74 -2.94 -11.58 10.04
CA LEU A 74 -4.03 -10.65 9.83
C LEU A 74 -4.57 -10.73 8.41
N THR A 75 -5.84 -11.14 8.27
CA THR A 75 -6.57 -11.20 6.99
C THR A 75 -7.65 -10.12 6.91
N ALA A 76 -8.14 -9.83 5.72
CA ALA A 76 -9.30 -8.95 5.53
C ALA A 76 -10.56 -9.54 6.19
N GLU A 77 -10.73 -10.86 6.18
CA GLU A 77 -11.80 -11.55 6.89
C GLU A 77 -11.74 -11.26 8.39
N SER A 78 -10.57 -11.38 9.02
CA SER A 78 -10.43 -11.10 10.45
C SER A 78 -10.69 -9.64 10.79
N ILE A 79 -10.26 -8.69 9.95
CA ILE A 79 -10.56 -7.27 10.14
C ILE A 79 -12.07 -7.02 10.11
N VAL A 80 -12.75 -7.50 9.08
CA VAL A 80 -14.19 -7.24 8.87
C VAL A 80 -15.03 -7.88 9.96
N ASN A 81 -14.67 -9.09 10.41
CA ASN A 81 -15.48 -9.83 11.39
C ASN A 81 -15.13 -9.52 12.85
N SER A 82 -13.89 -9.12 13.18
CA SER A 82 -13.46 -8.96 14.58
C SER A 82 -13.22 -7.53 15.03
N TYR A 83 -12.89 -6.60 14.12
CA TYR A 83 -12.61 -5.21 14.53
C TYR A 83 -13.87 -4.52 15.08
N GLY A 84 -13.67 -3.71 16.14
CA GLY A 84 -14.72 -2.86 16.69
C GLY A 84 -15.16 -1.78 15.69
N GLU A 85 -16.40 -1.30 15.85
CA GLU A 85 -17.02 -0.30 14.98
C GLU A 85 -16.17 0.94 14.79
N LYS A 86 -15.62 1.48 15.88
CA LYS A 86 -14.75 2.68 15.85
C LYS A 86 -13.51 2.47 14.97
N ARG A 87 -12.88 1.30 15.05
CA ARG A 87 -11.68 0.98 14.28
C ARG A 87 -12.00 0.78 12.79
N LEU A 88 -13.09 0.06 12.47
CA LEU A 88 -13.57 -0.06 11.08
C LEU A 88 -13.89 1.30 10.47
N TYR A 89 -14.58 2.16 11.22
CA TYR A 89 -14.88 3.52 10.77
C TYR A 89 -13.60 4.31 10.47
N LYS A 90 -12.61 4.26 11.37
CA LYS A 90 -11.32 4.92 11.18
C LYS A 90 -10.64 4.46 9.89
N ILE A 91 -10.56 3.14 9.66
CA ILE A 91 -9.96 2.56 8.45
C ILE A 91 -10.66 3.08 7.19
N LEU A 92 -11.98 3.00 7.12
CA LEU A 92 -12.73 3.45 5.95
C LEU A 92 -12.61 4.95 5.71
N ARG A 93 -12.49 5.77 6.76
CA ARG A 93 -12.34 7.22 6.65
C ARG A 93 -10.93 7.65 6.30
N GLU A 94 -9.93 7.13 7.00
CA GLU A 94 -8.54 7.57 6.86
C GLU A 94 -7.88 6.96 5.61
N TYR A 95 -8.10 5.65 5.35
CA TYR A 95 -7.46 4.97 4.23
C TYR A 95 -8.31 4.95 2.95
N GLY A 96 -9.62 4.85 3.10
CA GLY A 96 -10.53 4.83 1.95
C GLY A 96 -11.11 6.18 1.57
N GLN A 97 -11.07 7.17 2.47
CA GLN A 97 -11.78 8.46 2.29
C GLN A 97 -13.24 8.24 1.89
N VAL A 98 -13.89 7.22 2.48
CA VAL A 98 -15.26 6.86 2.18
C VAL A 98 -16.21 7.78 2.94
N SER A 99 -17.03 8.55 2.21
CA SER A 99 -17.97 9.50 2.81
C SER A 99 -19.05 8.80 3.65
N GLN A 100 -19.60 7.67 3.16
CA GLN A 100 -20.62 6.87 3.82
C GLN A 100 -20.07 5.85 4.85
N ALA A 101 -18.84 6.03 5.35
CA ALA A 101 -18.15 5.07 6.20
C ALA A 101 -19.02 4.60 7.39
N LYS A 102 -19.71 5.51 8.09
CA LYS A 102 -20.58 5.16 9.24
C LYS A 102 -21.70 4.19 8.84
N LYS A 103 -22.39 4.47 7.72
CA LYS A 103 -23.47 3.63 7.21
C LYS A 103 -22.97 2.24 6.82
N ILE A 104 -21.80 2.17 6.17
CA ILE A 104 -21.16 0.93 5.73
C ILE A 104 -20.73 0.10 6.94
N VAL A 105 -20.08 0.72 7.91
CA VAL A 105 -19.65 0.02 9.15
C VAL A 105 -20.85 -0.57 9.90
N ASN A 106 -21.94 0.19 10.05
CA ASN A 106 -23.15 -0.32 10.68
C ASN A 106 -23.69 -1.57 9.96
N LYS A 107 -23.62 -1.59 8.62
CA LYS A 107 -24.04 -2.76 7.83
C LYS A 107 -23.12 -3.95 8.05
N ILE A 108 -21.80 -3.73 8.02
CA ILE A 108 -20.82 -4.78 8.31
C ILE A 108 -21.07 -5.38 9.71
N VAL A 109 -21.16 -4.52 10.72
CA VAL A 109 -21.34 -4.94 12.12
C VAL A 109 -22.68 -5.66 12.35
N SER A 110 -23.76 -5.23 11.71
CA SER A 110 -25.06 -5.92 11.80
C SER A 110 -25.03 -7.28 11.12
N ASN A 111 -24.49 -7.35 9.89
CA ASN A 111 -24.49 -8.60 9.13
C ASN A 111 -23.59 -9.67 9.74
N ARG A 112 -22.38 -9.32 10.21
CA ARG A 112 -21.47 -10.30 10.81
C ARG A 112 -22.02 -10.97 12.08
N LYS A 113 -22.98 -10.33 12.78
CA LYS A 113 -23.70 -10.94 13.91
C LYS A 113 -24.62 -12.08 13.48
N ILE A 114 -25.09 -12.05 12.24
CA ILE A 114 -26.00 -13.07 11.66
C ILE A 114 -25.17 -14.15 10.98
N LYS A 115 -24.25 -13.74 10.11
CA LYS A 115 -23.38 -14.61 9.33
C LYS A 115 -22.02 -13.96 9.12
N PRO A 116 -20.90 -14.66 9.39
CA PRO A 116 -19.55 -14.16 9.10
C PRO A 116 -19.38 -13.82 7.60
N ILE A 117 -18.68 -12.73 7.33
CA ILE A 117 -18.34 -12.26 5.98
C ILE A 117 -17.03 -12.93 5.58
N LYS A 118 -17.06 -13.94 4.69
CA LYS A 118 -15.91 -14.79 4.38
C LYS A 118 -15.31 -14.56 3.00
N SER A 119 -16.11 -14.06 2.06
CA SER A 119 -15.69 -13.86 0.68
C SER A 119 -15.73 -12.39 0.26
N THR A 120 -15.04 -12.07 -0.83
CA THR A 120 -15.10 -10.77 -1.49
C THR A 120 -16.53 -10.43 -1.89
N THR A 121 -17.27 -11.41 -2.41
CA THR A 121 -18.69 -11.28 -2.81
C THR A 121 -19.59 -11.04 -1.61
N ASP A 122 -19.36 -11.71 -0.46
CA ASP A 122 -20.12 -11.45 0.76
C ASP A 122 -19.96 -9.99 1.19
N LEU A 123 -18.72 -9.48 1.22
CA LEU A 123 -18.47 -8.08 1.58
C LEU A 123 -19.18 -7.11 0.63
N VAL A 124 -19.09 -7.35 -0.69
CA VAL A 124 -19.79 -6.53 -1.70
C VAL A 124 -21.29 -6.52 -1.43
N LYS A 125 -21.94 -7.68 -1.26
CA LYS A 125 -23.38 -7.79 -0.97
C LYS A 125 -23.79 -7.04 0.29
N VAL A 126 -22.98 -7.11 1.35
CA VAL A 126 -23.28 -6.43 2.62
C VAL A 126 -23.28 -4.91 2.48
N VAL A 127 -22.34 -4.35 1.68
CA VAL A 127 -22.14 -2.90 1.60
C VAL A 127 -22.89 -2.25 0.45
N GLU A 128 -23.22 -2.97 -0.63
CA GLU A 128 -23.73 -2.40 -1.89
C GLU A 128 -25.03 -1.59 -1.71
N ASN A 129 -25.93 -2.00 -0.84
CA ASN A 129 -27.16 -1.27 -0.54
C ASN A 129 -26.93 0.04 0.26
N SER A 130 -25.71 0.26 0.71
CA SER A 130 -25.33 1.45 1.48
C SER A 130 -24.58 2.49 0.67
N ILE A 131 -24.33 2.21 -0.62
CA ILE A 131 -23.54 3.05 -1.53
C ILE A 131 -24.36 3.44 -2.75
N SER A 132 -23.99 4.58 -3.37
CA SER A 132 -24.66 5.05 -4.58
C SER A 132 -24.40 4.13 -5.76
N LYS A 133 -25.45 3.80 -6.53
CA LYS A 133 -25.35 2.99 -7.76
C LYS A 133 -24.42 3.62 -8.79
N ILE A 134 -24.44 4.94 -8.96
CA ILE A 134 -23.64 5.69 -9.94
C ILE A 134 -22.13 5.56 -9.66
N SER A 135 -21.73 5.51 -8.39
CA SER A 135 -20.32 5.43 -7.98
C SER A 135 -19.96 4.12 -7.28
N LYS A 136 -20.79 3.08 -7.49
CA LYS A 136 -20.66 1.78 -6.80
C LYS A 136 -19.23 1.23 -6.83
N TYR A 137 -18.68 1.04 -8.01
CA TYR A 137 -17.33 0.46 -8.15
C TYR A 137 -16.23 1.33 -7.56
N LYS A 138 -16.33 2.64 -7.69
CA LYS A 138 -15.38 3.59 -7.09
C LYS A 138 -15.39 3.51 -5.56
N ILE A 139 -16.56 3.37 -4.95
CA ILE A 139 -16.68 3.27 -3.49
C ILE A 139 -16.23 1.90 -3.01
N LEU A 140 -16.60 0.82 -3.73
CA LEU A 140 -16.12 -0.53 -3.43
C LEU A 140 -14.58 -0.61 -3.50
N ALA A 141 -13.96 -0.05 -4.53
CA ALA A 141 -12.51 0.02 -4.64
C ALA A 141 -11.86 0.72 -3.43
N LYS A 142 -12.44 1.82 -2.95
CA LYS A 142 -11.99 2.51 -1.75
C LYS A 142 -12.15 1.69 -0.48
N ILE A 143 -13.23 0.93 -0.33
CA ILE A 143 -13.46 0.03 0.80
C ILE A 143 -12.39 -1.08 0.79
N PHE A 144 -12.21 -1.75 -0.34
CA PHE A 144 -11.21 -2.81 -0.50
C PHE A 144 -9.80 -2.29 -0.28
N GLN A 145 -9.45 -1.13 -0.86
CA GLN A 145 -8.17 -0.45 -0.63
C GLN A 145 -7.94 -0.17 0.86
N SER A 146 -8.95 0.34 1.57
CA SER A 146 -8.78 0.68 2.99
C SER A 146 -8.51 -0.56 3.87
N ILE A 147 -9.21 -1.66 3.60
CA ILE A 147 -8.98 -2.93 4.29
C ILE A 147 -7.60 -3.50 3.93
N ARG A 148 -7.22 -3.45 2.65
CA ARG A 148 -5.91 -3.91 2.16
C ARG A 148 -4.75 -3.18 2.83
N ILE A 149 -4.85 -1.86 2.93
CA ILE A 149 -3.84 -1.02 3.60
C ILE A 149 -3.68 -1.45 5.06
N GLU A 150 -4.77 -1.72 5.77
CA GLU A 150 -4.73 -2.19 7.16
C GLU A 150 -4.12 -3.59 7.27
N VAL A 151 -4.54 -4.55 6.41
CA VAL A 151 -4.01 -5.93 6.39
C VAL A 151 -2.50 -5.94 6.23
N ASN A 152 -1.98 -5.13 5.31
CA ASN A 152 -0.57 -5.15 4.91
C ASN A 152 0.27 -4.07 5.59
N ASN A 153 -0.34 -3.22 6.41
CA ASN A 153 0.31 -2.08 7.06
C ASN A 153 1.08 -1.20 6.06
N GLU A 154 0.50 -1.00 4.87
CA GLU A 154 1.19 -0.45 3.68
C GLU A 154 1.83 0.91 3.95
N LEU A 155 1.11 1.82 4.59
CA LEU A 155 1.60 3.18 4.83
C LEU A 155 2.80 3.21 5.78
N GLU A 156 2.81 2.36 6.81
CA GLU A 156 3.93 2.28 7.74
C GLU A 156 5.16 1.64 7.08
N VAL A 157 4.95 0.64 6.24
CA VAL A 157 6.03 0.01 5.46
C VAL A 157 6.69 1.01 4.51
N ILE A 158 5.91 1.90 3.88
CA ILE A 158 6.44 3.01 3.05
C ILE A 158 7.27 3.98 3.88
N LYS A 159 6.79 4.38 5.07
CA LYS A 159 7.56 5.25 5.96
C LYS A 159 8.91 4.63 6.33
N GLN A 160 8.91 3.35 6.71
CA GLN A 160 10.13 2.63 7.05
C GLN A 160 11.11 2.55 5.87
N LEU A 161 10.62 2.33 4.65
CA LEU A 161 11.46 2.37 3.46
C LEU A 161 12.09 3.75 3.27
N LEU A 162 11.31 4.82 3.34
CA LEU A 162 11.79 6.18 3.12
C LEU A 162 12.85 6.60 4.16
N LEU A 163 12.67 6.21 5.42
CA LEU A 163 13.68 6.41 6.47
C LEU A 163 14.97 5.65 6.16
N GLN A 164 14.87 4.38 5.83
CA GLN A 164 16.05 3.57 5.44
C GLN A 164 16.72 4.12 4.18
N ALA A 165 15.94 4.55 3.19
CA ALA A 165 16.47 5.14 1.96
C ALA A 165 17.29 6.40 2.25
N SER A 166 16.89 7.23 3.21
CA SER A 166 17.64 8.42 3.60
C SER A 166 19.03 8.09 4.16
N GLU A 167 19.17 6.92 4.77
CA GLU A 167 20.46 6.45 5.28
C GLU A 167 21.29 5.69 4.22
N LEU A 168 20.63 4.98 3.31
CA LEU A 168 21.28 4.06 2.37
C LEU A 168 21.72 4.71 1.06
N VAL A 169 20.97 5.70 0.58
CA VAL A 169 21.29 6.35 -0.71
C VAL A 169 22.50 7.26 -0.57
N LYS A 170 23.48 7.08 -1.45
CA LYS A 170 24.68 7.93 -1.52
C LYS A 170 24.31 9.37 -1.86
N ILE A 171 25.18 10.32 -1.49
CA ILE A 171 25.10 11.70 -1.97
C ILE A 171 25.07 11.71 -3.50
N LYS A 172 24.15 12.50 -4.09
CA LYS A 172 23.81 12.52 -5.52
C LYS A 172 23.10 11.26 -6.05
N GLY A 173 22.82 10.25 -5.21
CA GLY A 173 21.99 9.11 -5.56
C GLY A 173 20.53 9.51 -5.81
N ARG A 174 19.70 8.56 -6.23
CA ARG A 174 18.30 8.81 -6.59
C ARG A 174 17.37 7.82 -5.87
N ILE A 175 16.21 8.31 -5.48
CA ILE A 175 15.07 7.47 -5.14
C ILE A 175 13.93 7.77 -6.11
N VAL A 176 13.35 6.71 -6.68
CA VAL A 176 12.16 6.77 -7.54
C VAL A 176 11.07 5.95 -6.87
N CYS A 177 9.92 6.57 -6.67
CA CYS A 177 8.76 5.92 -6.06
C CYS A 177 7.59 5.94 -7.05
N ILE A 178 6.99 4.78 -7.29
CA ILE A 178 5.76 4.64 -8.07
C ILE A 178 4.62 4.44 -7.06
N SER A 179 3.61 5.30 -7.12
CA SER A 179 2.46 5.27 -6.21
C SER A 179 1.15 5.21 -6.99
N TYR A 180 0.18 4.47 -6.46
CA TYR A 180 -1.11 4.22 -7.13
C TYR A 180 -2.28 4.94 -6.47
N HIS A 181 -2.08 5.51 -5.27
CA HIS A 181 -3.13 6.28 -4.60
C HIS A 181 -2.58 7.46 -3.79
N SER A 182 -3.49 8.41 -3.52
CA SER A 182 -3.16 9.70 -2.89
C SER A 182 -2.52 9.62 -1.51
N LEU A 183 -2.71 8.54 -0.75
CA LEU A 183 -2.11 8.40 0.58
C LEU A 183 -0.62 8.09 0.47
N GLU A 184 -0.22 7.20 -0.43
CA GLU A 184 1.19 6.91 -0.72
C GLU A 184 1.89 8.17 -1.22
N ASP A 185 1.31 8.82 -2.24
CA ASP A 185 1.84 10.05 -2.82
C ASP A 185 2.03 11.15 -1.76
N ARG A 186 1.06 11.31 -0.86
CA ARG A 186 1.12 12.28 0.23
C ARG A 186 2.27 12.01 1.20
N LEU A 187 2.49 10.74 1.59
CA LEU A 187 3.60 10.37 2.47
C LEU A 187 4.94 10.69 1.83
N ILE A 188 5.12 10.32 0.56
CA ILE A 188 6.34 10.56 -0.20
C ILE A 188 6.60 12.07 -0.32
N LYS A 189 5.60 12.84 -0.76
CA LYS A 189 5.71 14.29 -0.93
C LYS A 189 6.03 15.01 0.38
N ASN A 190 5.36 14.63 1.48
CA ASN A 190 5.63 15.22 2.79
C ASN A 190 7.06 14.95 3.22
N PHE A 191 7.52 13.70 3.12
CA PHE A 191 8.87 13.33 3.53
C PHE A 191 9.96 14.04 2.70
N ILE A 192 9.78 14.15 1.39
CA ILE A 192 10.71 14.88 0.52
C ILE A 192 10.73 16.37 0.85
N ARG A 193 9.57 16.96 1.17
CA ARG A 193 9.43 18.39 1.41
C ARG A 193 9.95 18.82 2.78
N SER A 194 9.63 18.09 3.83
CA SER A 194 9.83 18.51 5.22
C SER A 194 10.68 17.57 6.06
N GLY A 195 11.08 16.39 5.54
CA GLY A 195 11.76 15.35 6.32
C GLY A 195 10.85 14.64 7.32
N SER A 196 9.51 14.87 7.25
CA SER A 196 8.53 14.27 8.14
C SER A 196 7.30 13.76 7.39
N PHE A 197 6.48 12.91 8.01
CA PHE A 197 5.29 12.32 7.40
C PHE A 197 4.00 13.05 7.73
N ASP A 198 4.00 13.87 8.77
CA ASP A 198 2.83 14.53 9.35
C ASP A 198 2.69 16.01 8.97
N ASN A 199 3.40 16.44 7.93
CA ASN A 199 3.39 17.80 7.41
C ASN A 199 4.05 18.86 8.32
N ARG A 200 4.66 18.48 9.44
CA ARG A 200 5.48 19.35 10.26
C ARG A 200 6.89 19.37 9.71
N ASP A 201 7.48 20.55 9.68
CA ASP A 201 8.89 20.66 9.29
C ASP A 201 9.78 20.02 10.35
N ASN A 202 10.63 19.09 9.92
CA ASN A 202 11.72 18.61 10.77
C ASN A 202 12.83 19.66 10.77
N ARG A 203 12.97 20.42 11.87
CA ARG A 203 13.94 21.53 11.98
C ARG A 203 15.05 21.17 12.95
N ASP A 204 16.27 21.61 12.62
CA ASP A 204 17.41 21.57 13.54
C ASP A 204 17.30 22.69 14.61
N PHE A 205 18.28 22.73 15.50
CA PHE A 205 18.37 23.75 16.55
C PHE A 205 18.43 25.19 15.98
N TYR A 206 18.92 25.38 14.76
CA TYR A 206 19.02 26.69 14.11
C TYR A 206 17.78 27.02 13.26
N GLY A 207 16.76 26.15 13.25
CA GLY A 207 15.52 26.36 12.50
C GLY A 207 15.58 25.92 11.03
N ASN A 208 16.68 25.32 10.54
CA ASN A 208 16.79 24.82 9.19
C ASN A 208 16.00 23.53 9.01
N ILE A 209 15.28 23.39 7.89
CA ILE A 209 14.53 22.17 7.60
C ILE A 209 15.50 21.04 7.25
N GLN A 210 15.48 19.99 8.07
CA GLN A 210 16.25 18.78 7.88
C GLN A 210 15.50 17.83 6.94
N LYS A 211 15.77 17.89 5.64
CA LYS A 211 15.18 17.02 4.63
C LYS A 211 16.23 16.15 3.95
N PRO A 212 16.03 14.83 3.91
CA PRO A 212 17.03 13.92 3.37
C PRO A 212 17.12 13.94 1.85
N PHE A 213 16.06 14.40 1.16
CA PHE A 213 15.98 14.40 -0.29
C PHE A 213 15.58 15.77 -0.85
N LYS A 214 16.07 16.06 -2.06
CA LYS A 214 15.64 17.19 -2.88
C LYS A 214 14.83 16.68 -4.06
N LYS A 215 13.63 17.23 -4.27
CA LYS A 215 12.82 16.91 -5.44
C LYS A 215 13.56 17.31 -6.73
N ILE A 216 13.54 16.42 -7.72
CA ILE A 216 14.11 16.64 -9.06
C ILE A 216 12.98 16.46 -10.08
N GLY A 217 12.76 17.48 -10.91
CA GLY A 217 11.70 17.46 -11.92
C GLY A 217 10.28 17.52 -11.36
N GLY A 218 9.31 17.27 -12.24
CA GLY A 218 7.89 17.19 -11.94
C GLY A 218 7.43 15.78 -11.55
N LEU A 219 6.11 15.61 -11.46
CA LEU A 219 5.46 14.31 -11.45
C LEU A 219 5.54 13.72 -12.85
N ILE A 220 5.97 12.47 -12.96
CA ILE A 220 5.95 11.72 -14.22
C ILE A 220 4.63 10.95 -14.25
N MET A 221 3.84 11.21 -15.28
CA MET A 221 2.60 10.47 -15.54
C MET A 221 2.83 9.52 -16.71
N PRO A 222 2.20 8.34 -16.72
CA PRO A 222 2.28 7.44 -17.87
C PRO A 222 1.70 8.13 -19.11
N ASP A 223 2.34 7.94 -20.25
CA ASP A 223 1.81 8.40 -21.54
C ASP A 223 0.75 7.45 -22.12
N ASP A 224 0.08 7.87 -23.19
CA ASP A 224 -0.98 7.07 -23.81
C ASP A 224 -0.48 5.74 -24.37
N ASN A 225 0.80 5.66 -24.75
CA ASN A 225 1.40 4.43 -25.27
C ASN A 225 1.71 3.44 -24.13
N GLU A 226 2.19 3.96 -22.98
CA GLU A 226 2.38 3.16 -21.78
C GLU A 226 1.06 2.63 -21.24
N ILE A 227 0.01 3.46 -21.19
CA ILE A 227 -1.34 3.05 -20.77
C ILE A 227 -1.90 1.95 -21.70
N LYS A 228 -1.68 2.05 -23.01
CA LYS A 228 -2.13 1.03 -23.99
C LYS A 228 -1.38 -0.30 -23.83
N LYS A 229 -0.10 -0.28 -23.47
CA LYS A 229 0.72 -1.48 -23.31
C LYS A 229 0.47 -2.20 -21.98
N ASN A 230 0.06 -1.48 -20.96
CA ASN A 230 -0.12 -1.98 -19.58
C ASN A 230 -1.61 -2.04 -19.17
N LYS A 231 -2.47 -2.42 -20.09
CA LYS A 231 -3.91 -2.64 -19.86
C LYS A 231 -4.18 -3.91 -19.06
#